data_d182fd3923f2572172b1d995fe302d3b
#
_entry.id   d182fd3923f2572172b1d995fe302d3b
#
_cell.length_a   1.000
_cell.length_b   1.000
_cell.length_c   1.000
_cell.angle_alpha   90.00
_cell.angle_beta   90.00
_cell.angle_gamma   90.00
#
_symmetry.space_group_name_H-M   'P 1'
#
loop_
_entity.id
_entity.type
_entity.pdbx_description
1 polymer ?
#
loop_
_entity_poly.entity_id
_entity_poly.type
_entity_poly.pdbx_seq_one_letter_code
_entity_poly.pdbx_strand_id
1 'polypeptide(L)'
;MKTCDVCGTRNFKENNYCTHCGNMLILEHICPVCGESNSDTATHCVKCASQLNPISIDDFDILFNDFNQNLLENSEVRDEDYLELLSNIFVRADYIDIWGETTKNKILNLASIFTEWKPKSRGYERGFIFLGTCIYYEDRLADSVQIATIIHELAHYFLFNIIENLLCDILKVKPSSVIQSFVWYFLILPEFKIMSEYCAHTVEGRFIPYGYQNYGSFNSLVENCGFDEESLGTVIKLGNSFANEIIVYLEKYIDDDLRSEIKLQYRKDLVPPTNESILSETDDCFSINLKNRLLISMLSDVLKEVSKDSEARKELENIKEGIELS
;
A
#
# COMPACT_ATOMS: atom_id res chain seq x y z
N MET A 1 -35.61 3.04 7.76
CA MET A 1 -36.85 2.71 7.04
C MET A 1 -36.80 3.38 5.68
N LYS A 2 -37.25 2.71 4.60
CA LYS A 2 -37.40 3.26 3.24
C LYS A 2 -38.84 3.69 3.02
N THR A 3 -39.07 4.82 2.39
CA THR A 3 -40.43 5.23 1.99
C THR A 3 -40.62 4.95 0.52
N CYS A 4 -41.70 4.28 0.16
CA CYS A 4 -42.03 4.02 -1.23
C CYS A 4 -42.46 5.29 -1.96
N ASP A 5 -41.82 5.63 -3.06
CA ASP A 5 -42.12 6.84 -3.85
C ASP A 5 -43.47 6.77 -4.57
N VAL A 6 -44.00 5.56 -4.78
CA VAL A 6 -45.24 5.33 -5.51
C VAL A 6 -46.44 5.43 -4.59
N CYS A 7 -46.39 4.90 -3.36
CA CYS A 7 -47.54 4.82 -2.47
C CYS A 7 -47.32 5.42 -1.07
N GLY A 8 -46.15 5.97 -0.79
CA GLY A 8 -45.81 6.59 0.51
C GLY A 8 -45.66 5.60 1.68
N THR A 9 -45.76 4.28 1.44
CA THR A 9 -45.68 3.29 2.51
C THR A 9 -44.26 3.21 3.07
N ARG A 10 -44.11 3.23 4.41
CA ARG A 10 -42.83 3.01 5.09
C ARG A 10 -42.51 1.52 5.14
N ASN A 11 -41.35 1.17 4.68
CA ASN A 11 -40.84 -0.23 4.62
C ASN A 11 -39.57 -0.36 5.49
N PHE A 12 -39.23 -1.57 5.89
CA PHE A 12 -37.95 -1.83 6.54
C PHE A 12 -36.79 -1.59 5.56
N LYS A 13 -35.59 -1.26 6.08
CA LYS A 13 -34.41 -1.00 5.24
C LYS A 13 -34.03 -2.19 4.37
N GLU A 14 -34.28 -3.40 4.86
CA GLU A 14 -33.96 -4.67 4.24
C GLU A 14 -34.89 -5.02 3.07
N ASN A 15 -36.04 -4.35 2.96
CA ASN A 15 -36.99 -4.63 1.88
C ASN A 15 -36.51 -4.02 0.58
N ASN A 16 -36.38 -4.84 -0.45
CA ASN A 16 -36.09 -4.39 -1.82
C ASN A 16 -37.35 -3.98 -2.58
N TYR A 17 -38.52 -4.38 -2.08
CA TYR A 17 -39.81 -4.04 -2.69
C TYR A 17 -40.79 -3.53 -1.62
N CYS A 18 -41.64 -2.61 -2.04
CA CYS A 18 -42.68 -2.09 -1.18
C CYS A 18 -43.67 -3.20 -0.81
N THR A 19 -43.88 -3.39 0.51
CA THR A 19 -44.80 -4.40 1.04
C THR A 19 -46.26 -4.15 0.70
N HIS A 20 -46.59 -2.90 0.28
CA HIS A 20 -47.96 -2.53 -0.04
C HIS A 20 -48.27 -2.57 -1.56
N CYS A 21 -47.41 -2.02 -2.40
CA CYS A 21 -47.69 -1.92 -3.83
C CYS A 21 -46.72 -2.76 -4.72
N GLY A 22 -45.77 -3.46 -4.13
CA GLY A 22 -44.80 -4.27 -4.86
C GLY A 22 -43.76 -3.47 -5.64
N ASN A 23 -43.76 -2.13 -5.57
CA ASN A 23 -42.79 -1.31 -6.25
C ASN A 23 -41.40 -1.49 -5.65
N MET A 24 -40.37 -1.48 -6.50
CA MET A 24 -38.98 -1.57 -6.05
C MET A 24 -38.62 -0.34 -5.21
N LEU A 25 -38.09 -0.58 -4.04
CA LEU A 25 -37.64 0.47 -3.12
C LEU A 25 -36.18 0.78 -3.43
N ILE A 26 -35.96 1.79 -4.25
CA ILE A 26 -34.64 2.27 -4.57
C ILE A 26 -34.10 3.02 -3.33
N LEU A 27 -32.96 2.59 -2.81
CA LEU A 27 -32.15 3.42 -1.92
C LEU A 27 -31.34 4.34 -2.81
N GLU A 28 -31.63 5.63 -2.71
CA GLU A 28 -30.78 6.62 -3.34
C GLU A 28 -29.55 6.87 -2.44
N HIS A 29 -28.37 6.53 -2.92
CA HIS A 29 -27.12 6.99 -2.32
C HIS A 29 -26.88 8.43 -2.80
N ILE A 30 -27.09 9.38 -1.94
CA ILE A 30 -26.79 10.78 -2.25
C ILE A 30 -25.29 10.98 -2.06
N CYS A 31 -24.62 11.39 -3.14
CA CYS A 31 -23.20 11.69 -3.09
C CYS A 31 -22.90 12.83 -2.11
N PRO A 32 -22.05 12.63 -1.09
CA PRO A 32 -21.75 13.67 -0.11
C PRO A 32 -20.99 14.87 -0.72
N VAL A 33 -20.36 14.66 -1.89
CA VAL A 33 -19.54 15.69 -2.55
C VAL A 33 -20.36 16.59 -3.46
N CYS A 34 -21.27 16.05 -4.27
CA CYS A 34 -21.99 16.82 -5.29
C CYS A 34 -23.52 16.78 -5.16
N GLY A 35 -24.05 16.04 -4.20
CA GLY A 35 -25.49 15.91 -3.96
C GLY A 35 -26.25 15.08 -5.01
N GLU A 36 -25.56 14.41 -5.93
CA GLU A 36 -26.17 13.56 -6.96
C GLU A 36 -26.75 12.29 -6.33
N SER A 37 -27.94 11.88 -6.81
CA SER A 37 -28.54 10.61 -6.41
C SER A 37 -27.96 9.47 -7.24
N ASN A 38 -27.55 8.41 -6.58
CA ASN A 38 -26.92 7.23 -7.18
C ASN A 38 -27.70 5.97 -6.79
N SER A 39 -27.53 4.90 -7.55
CA SER A 39 -28.06 3.59 -7.21
C SER A 39 -27.48 3.10 -5.86
N ASP A 40 -28.24 2.31 -5.12
CA ASP A 40 -27.82 1.71 -3.86
C ASP A 40 -26.65 0.72 -4.01
N THR A 41 -26.42 0.24 -5.23
CA THR A 41 -25.31 -0.64 -5.60
C THR A 41 -24.11 0.13 -6.17
N ALA A 42 -24.24 1.45 -6.37
CA ALA A 42 -23.16 2.25 -6.90
C ALA A 42 -22.01 2.37 -5.88
N THR A 43 -20.82 2.07 -6.30
CA THR A 43 -19.59 2.29 -5.53
C THR A 43 -19.02 3.68 -5.73
N HIS A 44 -19.30 4.29 -6.88
CA HIS A 44 -18.87 5.64 -7.25
C HIS A 44 -20.03 6.49 -7.76
N CYS A 45 -19.95 7.80 -7.52
CA CYS A 45 -20.93 8.74 -7.99
C CYS A 45 -20.90 8.89 -9.51
N VAL A 46 -22.05 8.71 -10.16
CA VAL A 46 -22.20 8.82 -11.62
C VAL A 46 -21.86 10.20 -12.19
N LYS A 47 -21.87 11.25 -11.35
CA LYS A 47 -21.65 12.62 -11.77
C LYS A 47 -20.23 13.13 -11.52
N CYS A 48 -19.67 12.85 -10.36
CA CYS A 48 -18.36 13.39 -9.97
C CYS A 48 -17.29 12.31 -9.76
N ALA A 49 -17.64 11.04 -9.98
CA ALA A 49 -16.79 9.88 -9.78
C ALA A 49 -16.19 9.73 -8.36
N SER A 50 -16.70 10.44 -7.36
CA SER A 50 -16.29 10.24 -5.97
C SER A 50 -16.81 8.91 -5.46
N GLN A 51 -16.00 8.20 -4.69
CA GLN A 51 -16.40 6.95 -4.05
C GLN A 51 -17.55 7.20 -3.08
N LEU A 52 -18.55 6.32 -3.11
CA LEU A 52 -19.70 6.37 -2.23
C LEU A 52 -19.48 5.42 -1.05
N ASN A 53 -19.63 5.94 0.18
CA ASN A 53 -19.48 5.16 1.41
C ASN A 53 -18.12 4.43 1.53
N PRO A 54 -16.98 5.11 1.38
CA PRO A 54 -15.70 4.50 1.69
C PRO A 54 -15.68 4.11 3.18
N ILE A 55 -15.02 3.02 3.51
CA ILE A 55 -14.75 2.70 4.91
C ILE A 55 -13.72 3.70 5.45
N SER A 56 -13.86 4.09 6.71
CA SER A 56 -12.84 4.90 7.38
C SER A 56 -11.59 4.08 7.67
N ILE A 57 -10.46 4.74 7.88
CA ILE A 57 -9.22 4.08 8.29
C ILE A 57 -9.43 3.37 9.64
N ASP A 58 -10.13 4.02 10.58
CA ASP A 58 -10.41 3.45 11.89
C ASP A 58 -11.27 2.19 11.81
N ASP A 59 -12.33 2.20 10.97
CA ASP A 59 -13.16 1.01 10.73
C ASP A 59 -12.36 -0.11 10.06
N PHE A 60 -11.45 0.23 9.15
CA PHE A 60 -10.56 -0.73 8.53
C PHE A 60 -9.61 -1.36 9.55
N ASP A 61 -8.99 -0.55 10.41
CA ASP A 61 -8.06 -1.03 11.44
C ASP A 61 -8.77 -1.95 12.46
N ILE A 62 -10.05 -1.68 12.78
CA ILE A 62 -10.87 -2.59 13.61
C ILE A 62 -11.06 -3.93 12.89
N LEU A 63 -11.47 -3.92 11.61
CA LEU A 63 -11.66 -5.14 10.83
C LEU A 63 -10.36 -5.94 10.67
N PHE A 64 -9.25 -5.26 10.52
CA PHE A 64 -7.92 -5.86 10.43
C PHE A 64 -7.50 -6.54 11.73
N ASN A 65 -7.72 -5.88 12.86
CA ASN A 65 -7.42 -6.45 14.18
C ASN A 65 -8.28 -7.68 14.48
N ASP A 66 -9.57 -7.64 14.18
CA ASP A 66 -10.48 -8.78 14.33
C ASP A 66 -10.04 -9.95 13.45
N PHE A 67 -9.62 -9.67 12.22
CA PHE A 67 -9.10 -10.70 11.31
C PHE A 67 -7.81 -11.33 11.82
N ASN A 68 -6.84 -10.53 12.30
CA ASN A 68 -5.59 -11.04 12.85
C ASN A 68 -5.80 -11.86 14.12
N GLN A 69 -6.73 -11.45 15.00
CA GLN A 69 -7.08 -12.25 16.19
C GLN A 69 -7.67 -13.61 15.80
N ASN A 70 -8.56 -13.63 14.82
CA ASN A 70 -9.13 -14.88 14.31
C ASN A 70 -8.09 -15.81 13.68
N LEU A 71 -7.06 -15.27 13.01
CA LEU A 71 -5.95 -16.05 12.45
C LEU A 71 -5.06 -16.63 13.56
N LEU A 72 -4.77 -15.84 14.61
CA LEU A 72 -3.93 -16.28 15.74
C LEU A 72 -4.64 -17.35 16.60
N GLU A 73 -5.95 -17.27 16.72
CA GLU A 73 -6.76 -18.28 17.46
C GLU A 73 -6.91 -19.59 16.69
N ASN A 74 -6.83 -19.58 15.37
CA ASN A 74 -6.89 -20.75 14.50
C ASN A 74 -5.48 -21.23 14.10
N SER A 75 -4.68 -21.64 15.08
CA SER A 75 -3.29 -22.08 14.92
C SER A 75 -3.06 -23.33 14.02
N GLU A 76 -4.08 -23.80 13.32
CA GLU A 76 -4.01 -24.91 12.36
C GLU A 76 -4.01 -24.47 10.89
N VAL A 77 -4.02 -23.15 10.61
CA VAL A 77 -3.98 -22.66 9.22
C VAL A 77 -2.56 -22.81 8.68
N ARG A 78 -2.38 -23.74 7.73
CA ARG A 78 -1.11 -23.91 7.01
C ARG A 78 -0.88 -22.75 6.07
N ASP A 79 0.37 -22.46 5.73
CA ASP A 79 0.72 -21.40 4.79
C ASP A 79 -0.02 -21.51 3.45
N GLU A 80 -0.26 -22.76 2.97
CA GLU A 80 -1.05 -23.04 1.77
C GLU A 80 -2.52 -22.62 1.91
N ASP A 81 -3.14 -22.88 3.07
CA ASP A 81 -4.52 -22.49 3.36
C ASP A 81 -4.64 -20.97 3.51
N TYR A 82 -3.59 -20.31 3.98
CA TYR A 82 -3.48 -18.86 4.06
C TYR A 82 -3.40 -18.23 2.65
N LEU A 83 -2.57 -18.75 1.76
CA LEU A 83 -2.47 -18.30 0.37
C LEU A 83 -3.78 -18.55 -0.39
N GLU A 84 -4.48 -19.66 -0.15
CA GLU A 84 -5.79 -19.94 -0.74
C GLU A 84 -6.86 -18.96 -0.19
N LEU A 85 -6.86 -18.69 1.10
CA LEU A 85 -7.74 -17.71 1.74
C LEU A 85 -7.46 -16.31 1.14
N LEU A 86 -6.19 -15.94 0.98
CA LEU A 86 -5.76 -14.72 0.33
C LEU A 86 -6.27 -14.65 -1.12
N SER A 87 -6.14 -15.72 -1.89
CA SER A 87 -6.57 -15.77 -3.30
C SER A 87 -8.09 -15.61 -3.47
N ASN A 88 -8.88 -16.05 -2.48
CA ASN A 88 -10.34 -15.93 -2.50
C ASN A 88 -10.86 -14.54 -2.09
N ILE A 89 -10.03 -13.75 -1.38
CA ILE A 89 -10.36 -12.38 -0.95
C ILE A 89 -9.95 -11.36 -2.03
N PHE A 90 -9.13 -11.76 -3.01
CA PHE A 90 -8.68 -10.89 -4.08
C PHE A 90 -9.80 -10.56 -5.06
N VAL A 91 -10.32 -9.36 -4.98
CA VAL A 91 -11.01 -8.76 -6.11
C VAL A 91 -9.93 -8.38 -7.13
N ARG A 92 -9.89 -9.03 -8.27
CA ARG A 92 -9.01 -8.66 -9.37
C ARG A 92 -9.32 -7.22 -9.77
N ALA A 93 -8.34 -6.35 -9.69
CA ALA A 93 -8.39 -5.01 -10.25
C ALA A 93 -8.28 -5.06 -11.79
N ASP A 94 -9.03 -5.96 -12.43
CA ASP A 94 -9.20 -5.96 -13.89
C ASP A 94 -10.20 -4.87 -14.34
N TYR A 95 -10.74 -4.09 -13.38
CA TYR A 95 -11.60 -2.96 -13.69
C TYR A 95 -10.73 -1.76 -14.07
N ILE A 96 -10.45 -1.67 -15.35
CA ILE A 96 -10.29 -0.37 -15.99
C ILE A 96 -11.65 0.30 -15.84
N ASP A 97 -11.68 1.40 -15.07
CA ASP A 97 -12.91 2.16 -14.87
C ASP A 97 -13.48 2.56 -16.24
N ILE A 98 -14.63 1.96 -16.60
CA ILE A 98 -15.34 2.29 -17.83
C ILE A 98 -15.91 3.71 -17.80
N TRP A 99 -15.86 4.41 -16.67
CA TRP A 99 -16.41 5.75 -16.43
C TRP A 99 -15.42 6.90 -16.64
N GLY A 100 -14.23 6.61 -17.16
CA GLY A 100 -13.23 7.62 -17.48
C GLY A 100 -11.92 7.51 -16.71
N GLU A 101 -11.00 8.39 -17.03
CA GLU A 101 -9.64 8.41 -16.49
C GLU A 101 -9.63 9.13 -15.13
N THR A 102 -9.96 8.40 -14.07
CA THR A 102 -9.90 8.94 -12.71
C THR A 102 -8.45 9.13 -12.27
N THR A 103 -8.22 10.00 -11.27
CA THR A 103 -6.89 10.20 -10.69
C THR A 103 -6.30 8.89 -10.16
N LYS A 104 -7.13 8.05 -9.52
CA LYS A 104 -6.72 6.71 -9.06
C LYS A 104 -6.27 5.83 -10.23
N ASN A 105 -7.02 5.80 -11.32
CA ASN A 105 -6.66 4.99 -12.48
C ASN A 105 -5.37 5.44 -13.15
N LYS A 106 -5.07 6.73 -13.14
CA LYS A 106 -3.77 7.24 -13.60
C LYS A 106 -2.62 6.70 -12.75
N ILE A 107 -2.77 6.67 -11.43
CA ILE A 107 -1.77 6.10 -10.51
C ILE A 107 -1.69 4.57 -10.66
N LEU A 108 -2.80 3.85 -10.81
CA LEU A 108 -2.82 2.41 -11.09
C LEU A 108 -2.11 2.09 -12.41
N ASN A 109 -2.36 2.86 -13.45
CA ASN A 109 -1.69 2.72 -14.75
C ASN A 109 -0.19 2.99 -14.63
N LEU A 110 0.20 4.02 -13.86
CA LEU A 110 1.60 4.31 -13.58
C LEU A 110 2.27 3.12 -12.88
N ALA A 111 1.68 2.59 -11.81
CA ALA A 111 2.21 1.43 -11.11
C ALA A 111 2.34 0.21 -12.03
N SER A 112 1.38 0.01 -12.95
CA SER A 112 1.40 -1.09 -13.93
C SER A 112 2.49 -0.97 -15.01
N ILE A 113 3.10 0.21 -15.19
CA ILE A 113 4.25 0.39 -16.09
C ILE A 113 5.51 -0.25 -15.49
N PHE A 114 5.66 -0.16 -14.18
CA PHE A 114 6.88 -0.59 -13.49
C PHE A 114 6.77 -2.02 -12.95
N THR A 115 5.60 -2.40 -12.46
CA THR A 115 5.38 -3.75 -11.94
C THR A 115 4.92 -4.67 -13.07
N GLU A 116 5.40 -5.90 -13.09
CA GLU A 116 4.99 -6.91 -14.09
C GLU A 116 3.51 -7.28 -13.95
N TRP A 117 2.93 -7.02 -12.77
CA TRP A 117 1.56 -7.33 -12.41
C TRP A 117 0.78 -6.05 -12.17
N LYS A 118 -0.46 -6.02 -12.66
CA LYS A 118 -1.38 -4.93 -12.31
C LYS A 118 -1.61 -4.92 -10.80
N PRO A 119 -1.66 -3.73 -10.17
CA PRO A 119 -2.06 -3.61 -8.78
C PRO A 119 -3.38 -4.35 -8.52
N LYS A 120 -3.47 -5.03 -7.39
CA LYS A 120 -4.63 -5.86 -7.03
C LYS A 120 -5.22 -5.36 -5.73
N SER A 121 -6.56 -5.39 -5.65
CA SER A 121 -7.28 -5.09 -4.43
C SER A 121 -7.18 -6.22 -3.41
N ARG A 122 -7.22 -5.87 -2.12
CA ARG A 122 -7.15 -6.80 -1.00
C ARG A 122 -7.93 -6.28 0.21
N GLY A 123 -8.62 -7.17 0.88
CA GLY A 123 -9.63 -6.85 1.88
C GLY A 123 -9.18 -6.83 3.34
N TYR A 124 -7.90 -6.78 3.70
CA TYR A 124 -7.45 -6.85 5.09
C TYR A 124 -6.11 -6.15 5.42
N GLU A 125 -5.46 -5.52 4.46
CA GLU A 125 -4.34 -4.59 4.67
C GLU A 125 -4.55 -3.37 3.79
N ARG A 126 -4.06 -2.21 4.21
CA ARG A 126 -4.16 -1.00 3.37
C ARG A 126 -3.42 -1.19 2.06
N GLY A 127 -2.26 -1.81 2.11
CA GLY A 127 -1.46 -2.18 0.96
C GLY A 127 -0.22 -2.98 1.36
N PHE A 128 0.35 -3.65 0.40
CA PHE A 128 1.66 -4.28 0.49
C PHE A 128 2.16 -4.63 -0.89
N ILE A 129 3.47 -4.83 -1.02
CA ILE A 129 4.09 -5.37 -2.22
C ILE A 129 4.51 -6.82 -1.99
N PHE A 130 4.09 -7.71 -2.88
CA PHE A 130 4.42 -9.13 -2.79
C PHE A 130 5.65 -9.46 -3.62
N LEU A 131 6.68 -9.98 -2.94
CA LEU A 131 7.96 -10.40 -3.55
C LEU A 131 8.56 -9.33 -4.50
N GLY A 132 8.33 -8.05 -4.22
CA GLY A 132 8.85 -6.93 -4.99
C GLY A 132 8.23 -6.75 -6.38
N THR A 133 7.19 -7.47 -6.73
CA THR A 133 6.64 -7.46 -8.10
C THR A 133 5.16 -7.10 -8.19
N CYS A 134 4.36 -7.42 -7.20
CA CYS A 134 2.92 -7.19 -7.25
C CYS A 134 2.46 -6.28 -6.12
N ILE A 135 1.82 -5.16 -6.47
CA ILE A 135 1.23 -4.21 -5.52
C ILE A 135 -0.20 -4.63 -5.22
N TYR A 136 -0.52 -4.71 -3.92
CA TYR A 136 -1.88 -4.92 -3.41
C TYR A 136 -2.34 -3.67 -2.66
N TYR A 137 -3.62 -3.39 -2.70
CA TYR A 137 -4.23 -2.25 -2.02
C TYR A 137 -5.68 -2.57 -1.62
N GLU A 138 -6.21 -1.87 -0.60
CA GLU A 138 -7.58 -2.04 -0.14
C GLU A 138 -8.52 -1.11 -0.92
N ASP A 139 -9.36 -1.68 -1.77
CA ASP A 139 -10.25 -0.92 -2.68
C ASP A 139 -11.51 -0.36 -2.01
N ARG A 140 -11.78 -0.71 -0.76
CA ARG A 140 -12.90 -0.16 0.02
C ARG A 140 -12.55 1.17 0.70
N LEU A 141 -11.26 1.50 0.83
CA LEU A 141 -10.81 2.80 1.31
C LEU A 141 -11.11 3.90 0.30
N ALA A 142 -11.14 5.15 0.75
CA ALA A 142 -11.31 6.31 -0.12
C ALA A 142 -10.23 6.34 -1.23
N ASP A 143 -10.59 6.79 -2.43
CA ASP A 143 -9.69 6.80 -3.59
C ASP A 143 -8.37 7.55 -3.30
N SER A 144 -8.40 8.63 -2.52
CA SER A 144 -7.20 9.36 -2.11
C SER A 144 -6.27 8.52 -1.23
N VAL A 145 -6.83 7.71 -0.32
CA VAL A 145 -6.05 6.79 0.53
C VAL A 145 -5.47 5.65 -0.30
N GLN A 146 -6.24 5.12 -1.26
CA GLN A 146 -5.75 4.12 -2.20
C GLN A 146 -4.57 4.66 -3.05
N ILE A 147 -4.67 5.91 -3.53
CA ILE A 147 -3.60 6.58 -4.27
C ILE A 147 -2.32 6.65 -3.43
N ALA A 148 -2.43 7.11 -2.18
CA ALA A 148 -1.32 7.18 -1.24
C ALA A 148 -0.66 5.80 -1.06
N THR A 149 -1.47 4.79 -0.77
CA THR A 149 -1.03 3.40 -0.59
C THR A 149 -0.29 2.87 -1.82
N ILE A 150 -0.82 3.08 -3.03
CA ILE A 150 -0.16 2.61 -4.26
C ILE A 150 1.19 3.30 -4.47
N ILE A 151 1.31 4.59 -4.19
CA ILE A 151 2.59 5.33 -4.27
C ILE A 151 3.57 4.80 -3.22
N HIS A 152 3.11 4.52 -2.01
CA HIS A 152 3.90 3.94 -0.93
C HIS A 152 4.49 2.57 -1.35
N GLU A 153 3.65 1.66 -1.81
CA GLU A 153 4.08 0.33 -2.26
C GLU A 153 4.99 0.40 -3.48
N LEU A 154 4.75 1.35 -4.38
CA LEU A 154 5.63 1.58 -5.53
C LEU A 154 7.03 2.05 -5.09
N ALA A 155 7.13 2.79 -3.99
CA ALA A 155 8.43 3.16 -3.42
C ALA A 155 9.21 1.94 -2.91
N HIS A 156 8.55 0.98 -2.26
CA HIS A 156 9.17 -0.30 -1.89
C HIS A 156 9.66 -1.07 -3.12
N TYR A 157 8.88 -1.10 -4.19
CA TYR A 157 9.29 -1.69 -5.46
C TYR A 157 10.58 -1.07 -6.00
N PHE A 158 10.66 0.26 -6.04
CA PHE A 158 11.87 0.93 -6.51
C PHE A 158 13.07 0.70 -5.62
N LEU A 159 12.88 0.74 -4.30
CA LEU A 159 13.95 0.47 -3.35
C LEU A 159 14.53 -0.95 -3.55
N PHE A 160 13.64 -1.94 -3.68
CA PHE A 160 14.04 -3.31 -3.98
C PHE A 160 14.89 -3.38 -5.25
N ASN A 161 14.43 -2.78 -6.34
CA ASN A 161 15.14 -2.79 -7.63
C ASN A 161 16.49 -2.04 -7.58
N ILE A 162 16.57 -0.94 -6.84
CA ILE A 162 17.84 -0.21 -6.65
C ILE A 162 18.87 -1.12 -5.98
N ILE A 163 18.46 -1.84 -4.93
CA ILE A 163 19.37 -2.74 -4.20
C ILE A 163 19.73 -3.96 -5.04
N GLU A 164 18.77 -4.57 -5.75
CA GLU A 164 19.00 -5.69 -6.67
C GLU A 164 20.02 -5.31 -7.75
N ASN A 165 19.79 -4.19 -8.42
CA ASN A 165 20.68 -3.72 -9.48
C ASN A 165 22.10 -3.43 -8.95
N LEU A 166 22.22 -2.80 -7.78
CA LEU A 166 23.50 -2.54 -7.15
C LEU A 166 24.26 -3.87 -6.86
N LEU A 167 23.57 -4.86 -6.32
CA LEU A 167 24.17 -6.19 -6.08
C LEU A 167 24.60 -6.87 -7.38
N CYS A 168 23.75 -6.86 -8.40
CA CYS A 168 24.08 -7.42 -9.71
C CYS A 168 25.31 -6.75 -10.32
N ASP A 169 25.42 -5.42 -10.19
CA ASP A 169 26.57 -4.67 -10.69
C ASP A 169 27.86 -4.97 -9.93
N ILE A 170 27.79 -5.14 -8.60
CA ILE A 170 28.96 -5.47 -7.78
C ILE A 170 29.45 -6.88 -8.06
N LEU A 171 28.52 -7.84 -8.09
CA LEU A 171 28.82 -9.26 -8.28
C LEU A 171 29.08 -9.62 -9.74
N LYS A 172 28.78 -8.69 -10.69
CA LYS A 172 28.86 -8.92 -12.13
C LYS A 172 27.99 -10.10 -12.59
N VAL A 173 26.81 -10.21 -12.02
CA VAL A 173 25.81 -11.23 -12.33
C VAL A 173 24.54 -10.59 -12.89
N LYS A 174 23.68 -11.40 -13.50
CA LYS A 174 22.34 -10.98 -13.91
C LYS A 174 21.34 -11.15 -12.76
N PRO A 175 20.22 -10.42 -12.75
CA PRO A 175 19.10 -10.68 -11.86
C PRO A 175 18.70 -12.17 -11.88
N SER A 176 18.41 -12.71 -10.71
CA SER A 176 18.03 -14.12 -10.52
C SER A 176 17.26 -14.29 -9.23
N SER A 177 16.48 -15.37 -9.10
CA SER A 177 15.74 -15.70 -7.87
C SER A 177 16.64 -15.72 -6.63
N VAL A 178 17.90 -16.10 -6.78
CA VAL A 178 18.89 -16.08 -5.67
C VAL A 178 19.20 -14.66 -5.22
N ILE A 179 19.44 -13.73 -6.15
CA ILE A 179 19.70 -12.33 -5.82
C ILE A 179 18.44 -11.70 -5.24
N GLN A 180 17.29 -11.94 -5.86
CA GLN A 180 16.00 -11.40 -5.42
C GLN A 180 15.64 -11.90 -4.02
N SER A 181 15.81 -13.17 -3.72
CA SER A 181 15.57 -13.73 -2.39
C SER A 181 16.48 -13.10 -1.33
N PHE A 182 17.75 -12.85 -1.67
CA PHE A 182 18.68 -12.19 -0.74
C PHE A 182 18.29 -10.72 -0.49
N VAL A 183 17.89 -9.98 -1.52
CA VAL A 183 17.41 -8.58 -1.38
C VAL A 183 16.14 -8.54 -0.53
N TRP A 184 15.21 -9.47 -0.78
CA TRP A 184 14.00 -9.58 0.02
C TRP A 184 14.29 -9.90 1.48
N TYR A 185 15.12 -10.93 1.72
CA TYR A 185 15.56 -11.28 3.06
C TYR A 185 16.22 -10.09 3.79
N PHE A 186 17.09 -9.36 3.11
CA PHE A 186 17.71 -8.15 3.64
C PHE A 186 16.68 -7.11 4.06
N LEU A 187 15.67 -6.84 3.22
CA LEU A 187 14.67 -5.81 3.47
C LEU A 187 13.64 -6.17 4.56
N ILE A 188 13.46 -7.45 4.89
CA ILE A 188 12.58 -7.86 6.00
C ILE A 188 13.29 -7.84 7.37
N LEU A 189 14.61 -7.73 7.42
CA LEU A 189 15.32 -7.56 8.69
C LEU A 189 14.90 -6.24 9.36
N PRO A 190 14.76 -6.21 10.70
CA PRO A 190 14.14 -5.09 11.42
C PRO A 190 14.69 -3.70 11.06
N GLU A 191 16.01 -3.53 11.05
CA GLU A 191 16.67 -2.26 10.74
C GLU A 191 16.42 -1.80 9.29
N PHE A 192 16.43 -2.75 8.34
CA PHE A 192 16.22 -2.42 6.93
C PHE A 192 14.75 -2.29 6.59
N LYS A 193 13.88 -2.94 7.35
CA LYS A 193 12.44 -2.73 7.27
C LYS A 193 12.08 -1.29 7.70
N ILE A 194 12.67 -0.79 8.79
CA ILE A 194 12.52 0.62 9.21
C ILE A 194 13.01 1.57 8.12
N MET A 195 14.18 1.30 7.52
CA MET A 195 14.72 2.07 6.39
C MET A 195 13.73 2.10 5.22
N SER A 196 13.18 0.95 4.88
CA SER A 196 12.24 0.77 3.77
C SER A 196 10.93 1.52 4.01
N GLU A 197 10.35 1.41 5.20
CA GLU A 197 9.14 2.14 5.58
C GLU A 197 9.37 3.66 5.59
N TYR A 198 10.48 4.13 6.15
CA TYR A 198 10.80 5.54 6.13
C TYR A 198 10.96 6.07 4.70
N CYS A 199 11.64 5.32 3.84
CA CYS A 199 11.77 5.64 2.42
C CYS A 199 10.39 5.76 1.76
N ALA A 200 9.52 4.78 1.96
CA ALA A 200 8.21 4.74 1.34
C ALA A 200 7.30 5.89 1.82
N HIS A 201 7.27 6.18 3.12
CA HIS A 201 6.51 7.32 3.66
C HIS A 201 7.04 8.66 3.18
N THR A 202 8.36 8.81 3.03
CA THR A 202 8.96 10.03 2.49
C THR A 202 8.57 10.23 1.02
N VAL A 203 8.60 9.17 0.22
CA VAL A 203 8.15 9.22 -1.19
C VAL A 203 6.66 9.53 -1.27
N GLU A 204 5.82 8.82 -0.52
CA GLU A 204 4.39 9.06 -0.43
C GLU A 204 4.10 10.52 -0.08
N GLY A 205 4.71 11.03 0.99
CA GLY A 205 4.53 12.39 1.49
C GLY A 205 4.87 13.49 0.49
N ARG A 206 5.72 13.20 -0.51
CA ARG A 206 6.05 14.13 -1.60
C ARG A 206 4.87 14.39 -2.54
N PHE A 207 4.02 13.39 -2.74
CA PHE A 207 2.96 13.43 -3.76
C PHE A 207 1.56 13.66 -3.19
N ILE A 208 1.35 13.39 -1.88
CA ILE A 208 0.08 13.66 -1.19
C ILE A 208 0.07 15.06 -0.54
N PRO A 209 -1.10 15.62 -0.18
CA PRO A 209 -1.16 16.90 0.53
C PRO A 209 -0.52 16.82 1.91
N TYR A 210 0.10 17.92 2.32
CA TYR A 210 0.61 18.06 3.69
C TYR A 210 -0.52 17.89 4.72
N GLY A 211 -0.24 17.19 5.82
CA GLY A 211 -1.20 16.90 6.89
C GLY A 211 -2.01 15.61 6.68
N TYR A 212 -1.73 14.87 5.61
CA TYR A 212 -2.37 13.57 5.35
C TYR A 212 -1.39 12.39 5.40
N GLN A 213 -0.12 12.65 5.72
CA GLN A 213 0.88 11.61 5.91
C GLN A 213 0.52 10.76 7.14
N ASN A 214 0.64 9.44 6.99
CA ASN A 214 0.41 8.49 8.06
C ASN A 214 1.69 7.67 8.29
N TYR A 215 2.36 7.92 9.40
CA TYR A 215 3.61 7.24 9.77
C TYR A 215 3.39 6.10 10.76
N GLY A 216 2.16 5.61 10.93
CA GLY A 216 1.81 4.62 11.95
C GLY A 216 2.63 3.34 11.85
N SER A 217 2.81 2.78 10.65
CA SER A 217 3.62 1.57 10.43
C SER A 217 5.09 1.79 10.80
N PHE A 218 5.67 2.90 10.35
CA PHE A 218 7.04 3.27 10.69
C PHE A 218 7.23 3.49 12.20
N ASN A 219 6.37 4.28 12.84
CA ASN A 219 6.44 4.57 14.28
C ASN A 219 6.35 3.28 15.11
N SER A 220 5.42 2.40 14.76
CA SER A 220 5.26 1.10 15.42
C SER A 220 6.51 0.22 15.30
N LEU A 221 7.16 0.20 14.15
CA LEU A 221 8.42 -0.53 13.97
C LEU A 221 9.54 0.04 14.81
N VAL A 222 9.71 1.37 14.84
CA VAL A 222 10.73 2.03 15.68
C VAL A 222 10.53 1.72 17.17
N GLU A 223 9.29 1.81 17.66
CA GLU A 223 8.96 1.51 19.05
C GLU A 223 9.25 0.05 19.43
N ASN A 224 8.99 -0.88 18.53
CA ASN A 224 9.12 -2.32 18.79
C ASN A 224 10.57 -2.84 18.64
N CYS A 225 11.43 -2.18 17.86
CA CYS A 225 12.78 -2.70 17.57
C CYS A 225 13.85 -2.32 18.57
N GLY A 226 13.64 -1.29 19.42
CA GLY A 226 14.56 -0.93 20.50
C GLY A 226 15.95 -0.46 20.06
N PHE A 227 16.03 0.25 18.92
CA PHE A 227 17.29 0.79 18.40
C PHE A 227 17.89 1.87 19.29
N ASP A 228 19.21 1.95 19.32
CA ASP A 228 19.88 3.15 19.82
C ASP A 228 19.72 4.32 18.83
N GLU A 229 19.82 5.53 19.35
CA GLU A 229 19.56 6.77 18.61
C GLU A 229 20.50 6.95 17.38
N GLU A 230 21.77 6.53 17.50
CA GLU A 230 22.77 6.67 16.44
C GLU A 230 22.49 5.70 15.27
N SER A 231 22.20 4.45 15.60
CA SER A 231 21.84 3.42 14.62
C SER A 231 20.55 3.79 13.89
N LEU A 232 19.54 4.21 14.63
CA LEU A 232 18.26 4.66 14.05
C LEU A 232 18.47 5.87 13.13
N GLY A 233 19.22 6.88 13.57
CA GLY A 233 19.54 8.06 12.76
C GLY A 233 20.24 7.70 11.45
N THR A 234 21.14 6.73 11.47
CA THR A 234 21.84 6.26 10.26
C THR A 234 20.87 5.58 9.27
N VAL A 235 20.00 4.72 9.78
CA VAL A 235 19.00 3.98 8.97
C VAL A 235 17.99 4.94 8.35
N ILE A 236 17.48 5.90 9.11
CA ILE A 236 16.54 6.92 8.64
C ILE A 236 17.19 7.79 7.55
N LYS A 237 18.42 8.27 7.79
CA LYS A 237 19.16 9.07 6.80
C LYS A 237 19.44 8.29 5.52
N LEU A 238 19.65 6.98 5.63
CA LEU A 238 19.81 6.10 4.47
C LEU A 238 18.47 5.97 3.71
N GLY A 239 17.37 5.75 4.42
CA GLY A 239 16.01 5.71 3.83
C GLY A 239 15.67 7.00 3.09
N ASN A 240 15.96 8.16 3.71
CA ASN A 240 15.77 9.47 3.08
C ASN A 240 16.62 9.65 1.81
N SER A 241 17.84 9.14 1.81
CA SER A 241 18.71 9.18 0.63
C SER A 241 18.16 8.38 -0.55
N PHE A 242 17.54 7.23 -0.28
CA PHE A 242 16.84 6.44 -1.31
C PHE A 242 15.55 7.12 -1.75
N ALA A 243 14.78 7.65 -0.81
CA ALA A 243 13.53 8.35 -1.11
C ALA A 243 13.76 9.49 -2.11
N ASN A 244 14.80 10.30 -1.91
CA ASN A 244 15.12 11.39 -2.83
C ASN A 244 15.44 10.92 -4.25
N GLU A 245 16.12 9.80 -4.43
CA GLU A 245 16.36 9.22 -5.75
C GLU A 245 15.06 8.77 -6.42
N ILE A 246 14.20 8.09 -5.66
CA ILE A 246 12.90 7.61 -6.13
C ILE A 246 11.98 8.79 -6.46
N ILE A 247 11.94 9.82 -5.62
CA ILE A 247 11.14 11.04 -5.86
C ILE A 247 11.54 11.70 -7.18
N VAL A 248 12.85 11.94 -7.39
CA VAL A 248 13.35 12.53 -8.64
C VAL A 248 12.96 11.70 -9.87
N TYR A 249 12.90 10.38 -9.71
CA TYR A 249 12.47 9.50 -10.79
C TYR A 249 10.96 9.56 -11.02
N LEU A 250 10.16 9.48 -9.95
CA LEU A 250 8.69 9.51 -10.03
C LEU A 250 8.14 10.88 -10.46
N GLU A 251 8.82 11.98 -10.17
CA GLU A 251 8.42 13.33 -10.63
C GLU A 251 8.37 13.47 -12.16
N LYS A 252 8.98 12.55 -12.90
CA LYS A 252 8.85 12.46 -14.36
C LYS A 252 7.49 11.96 -14.83
N TYR A 253 6.77 11.29 -13.95
CA TYR A 253 5.48 10.65 -14.24
C TYR A 253 4.32 11.25 -13.44
N ILE A 254 4.59 11.69 -12.22
CA ILE A 254 3.63 12.41 -11.37
C ILE A 254 4.00 13.89 -11.42
N ASP A 255 3.60 14.54 -12.48
CA ASP A 255 3.82 15.97 -12.72
C ASP A 255 2.95 16.87 -11.84
N ASP A 256 3.06 18.18 -12.00
CA ASP A 256 2.31 19.15 -11.21
C ASP A 256 0.80 19.09 -11.45
N ASP A 257 0.37 18.70 -12.64
CA ASP A 257 -1.04 18.54 -12.98
C ASP A 257 -1.63 17.34 -12.23
N LEU A 258 -0.97 16.18 -12.31
CA LEU A 258 -1.40 14.97 -11.59
C LEU A 258 -1.33 15.16 -10.06
N ARG A 259 -0.31 15.84 -9.54
CA ARG A 259 -0.25 16.24 -8.11
C ARG A 259 -1.43 17.12 -7.69
N SER A 260 -1.84 18.03 -8.56
CA SER A 260 -3.01 18.88 -8.32
C SER A 260 -4.31 18.08 -8.32
N GLU A 261 -4.45 17.09 -9.19
CA GLU A 261 -5.57 16.16 -9.20
C GLU A 261 -5.61 15.32 -7.92
N ILE A 262 -4.47 14.81 -7.44
CA ILE A 262 -4.38 14.07 -6.16
C ILE A 262 -4.88 14.95 -5.01
N LYS A 263 -4.43 16.22 -4.92
CA LYS A 263 -4.91 17.15 -3.90
C LYS A 263 -6.42 17.40 -3.97
N LEU A 264 -6.97 17.47 -5.19
CA LEU A 264 -8.42 17.59 -5.38
C LEU A 264 -9.18 16.34 -4.95
N GLN A 265 -8.58 15.15 -5.14
CA GLN A 265 -9.18 13.90 -4.72
C GLN A 265 -9.34 13.84 -3.19
N TYR A 266 -8.32 14.23 -2.41
CA TYR A 266 -8.42 14.33 -0.95
C TYR A 266 -9.57 15.24 -0.49
N ARG A 267 -9.82 16.34 -1.20
CA ARG A 267 -10.95 17.24 -0.90
C ARG A 267 -12.30 16.63 -1.27
N LYS A 268 -12.35 15.84 -2.36
CA LYS A 268 -13.59 15.15 -2.77
C LYS A 268 -13.97 14.06 -1.79
N ASP A 269 -12.99 13.32 -1.31
CA ASP A 269 -13.21 12.18 -0.43
C ASP A 269 -13.47 12.59 1.01
N LEU A 270 -13.32 13.88 1.35
CA LEU A 270 -13.54 14.43 2.70
C LEU A 270 -12.72 13.69 3.79
N VAL A 271 -11.58 13.12 3.41
CA VAL A 271 -10.68 12.45 4.35
C VAL A 271 -10.20 13.49 5.38
N PRO A 272 -10.29 13.20 6.69
CA PRO A 272 -9.76 14.10 7.69
C PRO A 272 -8.21 14.11 7.63
N PRO A 273 -7.57 15.26 7.90
CA PRO A 273 -6.11 15.30 8.06
C PRO A 273 -5.68 14.35 9.19
N THR A 274 -4.55 13.68 9.00
CA THR A 274 -3.90 12.94 10.07
C THR A 274 -3.14 13.92 10.98
N ASN A 275 -3.14 13.65 12.30
CA ASN A 275 -2.36 14.41 13.26
C ASN A 275 -1.13 13.61 13.72
N GLU A 276 -0.78 12.56 12.99
CA GLU A 276 0.37 11.74 13.33
C GLU A 276 1.67 12.49 13.05
N SER A 277 2.51 12.59 14.07
CA SER A 277 3.87 13.06 13.93
C SER A 277 4.81 11.89 13.69
N ILE A 278 5.87 12.12 12.94
CA ILE A 278 6.95 11.16 12.78
C ILE A 278 7.84 11.16 14.03
N LEU A 279 8.18 9.98 14.56
CA LEU A 279 9.05 9.85 15.77
C LEU A 279 10.47 10.36 15.51
N SER A 280 10.93 10.27 14.26
CA SER A 280 12.23 10.82 13.88
C SER A 280 12.13 11.35 12.45
N GLU A 281 12.51 12.58 12.23
CA GLU A 281 12.50 13.25 10.92
C GLU A 281 13.90 13.77 10.63
N THR A 282 14.32 13.64 9.38
CA THR A 282 15.56 14.25 8.91
C THR A 282 15.46 14.65 7.46
N ASP A 283 15.90 15.84 7.15
CA ASP A 283 16.14 16.30 5.77
C ASP A 283 17.53 15.90 5.27
N ASP A 284 18.36 15.32 6.15
CA ASP A 284 19.72 14.93 5.83
C ASP A 284 19.77 13.72 4.89
N CYS A 285 20.70 13.78 3.94
CA CYS A 285 20.98 12.70 2.99
C CYS A 285 22.47 12.39 2.96
N PHE A 286 22.79 11.14 2.67
CA PHE A 286 24.15 10.77 2.30
C PHE A 286 24.42 11.14 0.83
N SER A 287 25.66 11.49 0.52
CA SER A 287 26.07 11.54 -0.89
C SER A 287 25.94 10.14 -1.52
N ILE A 288 25.67 10.07 -2.83
CA ILE A 288 25.47 8.80 -3.56
C ILE A 288 26.60 7.80 -3.27
N ASN A 289 27.86 8.27 -3.29
CA ASN A 289 28.99 7.41 -3.02
C ASN A 289 29.00 6.86 -1.59
N LEU A 290 28.66 7.67 -0.60
CA LEU A 290 28.63 7.24 0.80
C LEU A 290 27.46 6.30 1.05
N LYS A 291 26.26 6.63 0.53
CA LYS A 291 25.07 5.77 0.57
C LYS A 291 25.38 4.36 0.03
N ASN A 292 25.95 4.28 -1.18
CA ASN A 292 26.27 2.99 -1.80
C ASN A 292 27.33 2.21 -0.99
N ARG A 293 28.33 2.88 -0.44
CA ARG A 293 29.36 2.24 0.42
C ARG A 293 28.76 1.67 1.70
N LEU A 294 27.87 2.42 2.37
CA LEU A 294 27.18 1.95 3.56
C LEU A 294 26.29 0.76 3.23
N LEU A 295 25.49 0.85 2.19
CA LEU A 295 24.63 -0.26 1.75
C LEU A 295 25.45 -1.52 1.43
N ILE A 296 26.57 -1.40 0.70
CA ILE A 296 27.45 -2.53 0.39
C ILE A 296 28.01 -3.15 1.68
N SER A 297 28.42 -2.33 2.65
CA SER A 297 28.89 -2.82 3.96
C SER A 297 27.80 -3.63 4.66
N MET A 298 26.60 -3.09 4.77
CA MET A 298 25.46 -3.73 5.42
C MET A 298 25.06 -5.04 4.71
N LEU A 299 24.96 -5.04 3.38
CA LEU A 299 24.70 -6.25 2.60
C LEU A 299 25.79 -7.33 2.81
N SER A 300 27.07 -6.92 2.88
CA SER A 300 28.18 -7.82 3.15
C SER A 300 28.10 -8.44 4.55
N ASP A 301 27.69 -7.67 5.55
CA ASP A 301 27.58 -8.16 6.92
C ASP A 301 26.41 -9.14 7.04
N VAL A 302 25.23 -8.83 6.48
CA VAL A 302 24.11 -9.78 6.40
C VAL A 302 24.48 -11.06 5.66
N LEU A 303 25.22 -10.97 4.55
CA LEU A 303 25.67 -12.15 3.81
C LEU A 303 26.60 -13.04 4.65
N LYS A 304 27.48 -12.43 5.46
CA LYS A 304 28.36 -13.18 6.38
C LYS A 304 27.55 -13.89 7.48
N GLU A 305 26.51 -13.26 7.99
CA GLU A 305 25.61 -13.86 8.99
C GLU A 305 24.83 -15.02 8.40
N VAL A 306 24.16 -14.82 7.28
CA VAL A 306 23.44 -15.88 6.55
C VAL A 306 24.35 -17.06 6.22
N SER A 307 25.62 -16.82 5.88
CA SER A 307 26.58 -17.90 5.57
C SER A 307 26.87 -18.80 6.77
N LYS A 308 26.67 -18.32 8.00
CA LYS A 308 26.96 -19.05 9.25
C LYS A 308 25.71 -19.63 9.90
N ASP A 309 24.55 -19.01 9.68
CA ASP A 309 23.28 -19.41 10.29
C ASP A 309 22.49 -20.35 9.35
N SER A 310 22.10 -21.51 9.87
CA SER A 310 21.34 -22.50 9.13
C SER A 310 19.86 -22.14 8.99
N GLU A 311 19.29 -21.41 9.97
CA GLU A 311 17.90 -20.98 9.93
C GLU A 311 17.73 -19.85 8.91
N ALA A 312 18.61 -18.84 8.94
CA ALA A 312 18.65 -17.78 7.96
C ALA A 312 18.79 -18.31 6.52
N ARG A 313 19.62 -19.34 6.31
CA ARG A 313 19.75 -19.99 4.99
C ARG A 313 18.47 -20.70 4.57
N LYS A 314 17.77 -21.35 5.50
CA LYS A 314 16.49 -22.02 5.23
C LYS A 314 15.42 -21.00 4.87
N GLU A 315 15.34 -19.90 5.60
CA GLU A 315 14.40 -18.81 5.30
C GLU A 315 14.65 -18.20 3.92
N LEU A 316 15.93 -17.97 3.57
CA LEU A 316 16.31 -17.47 2.25
C LEU A 316 15.93 -18.45 1.13
N GLU A 317 16.07 -19.76 1.33
CA GLU A 317 15.64 -20.77 0.36
C GLU A 317 14.11 -20.80 0.23
N ASN A 318 13.36 -20.69 1.32
CA ASN A 318 11.89 -20.59 1.27
C ASN A 318 11.43 -19.35 0.47
N ILE A 319 12.07 -18.19 0.68
CA ILE A 319 11.78 -16.98 -0.11
C ILE A 319 12.08 -17.21 -1.59
N LYS A 320 13.20 -17.83 -1.91
CA LYS A 320 13.58 -18.15 -3.28
C LYS A 320 12.57 -19.06 -3.96
N GLU A 321 12.12 -20.12 -3.28
CA GLU A 321 11.07 -21.00 -3.78
C GLU A 321 9.78 -20.24 -4.04
N GLY A 322 9.38 -19.33 -3.15
CA GLY A 322 8.23 -18.45 -3.34
C GLY A 322 8.34 -17.57 -4.58
N ILE A 323 9.54 -17.00 -4.85
CA ILE A 323 9.80 -16.20 -6.06
C ILE A 323 9.71 -17.06 -7.33
N GLU A 324 10.23 -18.29 -7.30
CA GLU A 324 10.22 -19.17 -8.46
C GLU A 324 8.82 -19.73 -8.80
N LEU A 325 7.89 -19.72 -7.83
CA LEU A 325 6.51 -20.16 -8.01
C LEU A 325 5.54 -19.04 -8.40
N SER A 326 5.94 -17.78 -8.19
CA SER A 326 5.12 -16.58 -8.52
C SER A 326 5.27 -16.14 -9.97
#